data_8ba1c1aecfc096d089cfc809c8f263bd
#
_entry.id   8ba1c1aecfc096d089cfc809c8f263bd
#
_cell.length_a   1.000
_cell.length_b   1.000
_cell.length_c   1.000
_cell.angle_alpha   90.00
_cell.angle_beta   90.00
_cell.angle_gamma   90.00
#
_symmetry.space_group_name_H-M   'P 1'
#
loop_
_entity.id
_entity.type
_entity.pdbx_description
1 polymer ?
#
loop_
_entity_poly.entity_id
_entity_poly.type
_entity_poly.pdbx_seq_one_letter_code
_entity_poly.pdbx_strand_id
1 'polypeptide(L)'
;MQKNHLLHGVFACRFLLAALCMLLFTGSLHAAGDEDYQRKKISVQATNETIEQVLDKISKSADVRFFYNHSALDFSKKITLNLKDIELREAVSKVLQGQKVEIEYQPNHTIVLRPQRIPDGI
;
A
#
# COMPACT_ATOMS: atom_id res chain seq x y z
N MET A 1 31.17 -44.01 30.89
CA MET A 1 30.68 -42.86 31.62
C MET A 1 30.97 -41.53 30.94
N GLN A 2 32.09 -41.39 30.33
CA GLN A 2 32.43 -40.14 29.67
C GLN A 2 31.61 -39.86 28.42
N LYS A 3 31.05 -40.88 27.81
CA LYS A 3 30.24 -40.73 26.61
C LYS A 3 28.95 -39.95 26.88
N ASN A 4 28.41 -40.00 28.09
CA ASN A 4 27.22 -39.27 28.44
C ASN A 4 27.46 -37.78 28.52
N HIS A 5 28.61 -37.37 28.96
CA HIS A 5 28.94 -35.94 29.00
C HIS A 5 29.10 -35.35 27.62
N LEU A 6 29.64 -36.08 26.68
CA LEU A 6 29.75 -35.62 25.31
C LEU A 6 28.36 -35.43 24.64
N LEU A 7 27.47 -36.37 24.93
CA LEU A 7 26.11 -36.29 24.41
C LEU A 7 25.38 -35.08 24.94
N HIS A 8 25.53 -34.77 26.22
CA HIS A 8 24.91 -33.60 26.81
C HIS A 8 25.42 -32.29 26.19
N GLY A 9 26.70 -32.21 25.92
CA GLY A 9 27.26 -31.04 25.27
C GLY A 9 26.70 -30.80 23.88
N VAL A 10 26.58 -31.87 23.11
CA VAL A 10 26.02 -31.79 21.77
C VAL A 10 24.55 -31.38 21.79
N PHE A 11 23.76 -31.90 22.70
CA PHE A 11 22.38 -31.52 22.85
C PHE A 11 22.21 -30.05 23.24
N ALA A 12 23.02 -29.57 24.15
CA ALA A 12 22.97 -28.18 24.58
C ALA A 12 23.29 -27.23 23.44
N CYS A 13 24.27 -27.56 22.60
CA CYS A 13 24.61 -26.75 21.42
C CYS A 13 23.47 -26.76 20.41
N ARG A 14 22.80 -27.85 20.22
CA ARG A 14 21.67 -27.92 19.29
C ARG A 14 20.49 -27.07 19.75
N PHE A 15 20.18 -27.09 21.01
CA PHE A 15 19.13 -26.27 21.56
C PHE A 15 19.46 -24.78 21.46
N LEU A 16 20.67 -24.42 21.71
CA LEU A 16 21.13 -23.04 21.59
C LEU A 16 21.05 -22.54 20.15
N LEU A 17 21.45 -23.36 19.20
CA LEU A 17 21.36 -23.02 17.78
C LEU A 17 19.90 -22.86 17.32
N ALA A 18 19.01 -23.74 17.77
CA ALA A 18 17.60 -23.64 17.44
C ALA A 18 16.97 -22.38 18.03
N ALA A 19 17.30 -22.04 19.27
CA ALA A 19 16.82 -20.82 19.89
C ALA A 19 17.37 -19.58 19.17
N LEU A 20 18.59 -19.61 18.75
CA LEU A 20 19.21 -18.50 18.02
C LEU A 20 18.54 -18.31 16.64
N CYS A 21 18.23 -19.40 15.97
CA CYS A 21 17.54 -19.35 14.69
C CYS A 21 16.14 -18.77 14.84
N MET A 22 15.44 -19.08 15.91
CA MET A 22 14.12 -18.51 16.18
C MET A 22 14.18 -17.02 16.44
N LEU A 23 15.22 -16.56 17.11
CA LEU A 23 15.39 -15.13 17.37
C LEU A 23 15.68 -14.34 16.11
N LEU A 24 16.35 -14.94 15.15
CA LEU A 24 16.62 -14.28 13.87
C LEU A 24 15.38 -14.15 13.00
N PHE A 25 14.41 -15.02 13.19
CA PHE A 25 13.17 -14.97 12.41
C PHE A 25 12.21 -13.86 12.84
N THR A 26 12.34 -13.39 14.05
CA THR A 26 11.42 -12.36 14.57
C THR A 26 11.75 -10.96 14.09
N GLY A 27 12.89 -10.76 13.47
CA GLY A 27 13.32 -9.43 13.04
C GLY A 27 12.70 -8.93 11.73
N SER A 28 11.97 -9.75 11.02
CA SER A 28 11.51 -9.35 9.69
C SER A 28 10.04 -8.93 9.64
N LEU A 29 9.36 -8.88 10.75
CA LEU A 29 7.92 -8.62 10.77
C LEU A 29 7.53 -7.14 10.80
N HIS A 30 8.45 -6.25 10.99
CA HIS A 30 8.12 -4.84 11.14
C HIS A 30 8.47 -4.00 9.91
N ALA A 31 8.90 -4.62 8.85
CA ALA A 31 9.26 -3.91 7.63
C ALA A 31 8.05 -3.57 6.77
N ALA A 32 6.89 -4.07 7.12
CA ALA A 32 5.69 -3.90 6.32
C ALA A 32 5.05 -2.56 6.57
N GLY A 33 5.59 -1.54 6.64
CA GLY A 33 5.01 -0.29 6.98
C GLY A 33 3.94 0.22 6.06
N ASP A 34 3.86 1.48 6.01
CA ASP A 34 2.81 2.21 5.36
C ASP A 34 2.83 2.10 3.84
N GLU A 35 3.91 1.62 3.28
CA GLU A 35 4.02 1.48 1.83
C GLU A 35 3.22 0.30 1.28
N ASP A 36 2.89 -0.66 2.13
CA ASP A 36 2.23 -1.87 1.69
C ASP A 36 0.79 -1.64 1.24
N TYR A 37 0.12 -0.61 1.74
CA TYR A 37 -1.24 -0.32 1.33
C TYR A 37 -1.33 0.07 -0.16
N GLN A 38 -0.27 0.62 -0.73
CA GLN A 38 -0.23 1.02 -2.13
C GLN A 38 -0.28 -0.19 -3.06
N ARG A 39 0.16 -1.34 -2.59
CA ARG A 39 0.19 -2.59 -3.34
C ARG A 39 -1.05 -3.45 -3.12
N LYS A 40 -1.94 -3.03 -2.24
CA LYS A 40 -3.16 -3.78 -1.98
C LYS A 40 -3.98 -3.89 -3.26
N LYS A 41 -4.36 -5.11 -3.58
CA LYS A 41 -5.18 -5.35 -4.77
C LYS A 41 -6.64 -5.07 -4.48
N ILE A 42 -7.25 -4.34 -5.39
CA ILE A 42 -8.65 -3.98 -5.28
C ILE A 42 -9.36 -4.21 -6.61
N SER A 43 -10.67 -4.26 -6.53
CA SER A 43 -11.54 -4.34 -7.70
C SER A 43 -12.57 -3.24 -7.60
N VAL A 44 -12.67 -2.43 -8.63
CA VAL A 44 -13.61 -1.31 -8.68
C VAL A 44 -14.26 -1.27 -10.03
N GLN A 45 -15.57 -1.17 -10.03
CA GLN A 45 -16.36 -1.02 -11.24
C GLN A 45 -17.12 0.30 -11.20
N ALA A 46 -17.04 1.05 -12.27
CA ALA A 46 -17.75 2.31 -12.41
C ALA A 46 -18.37 2.40 -13.81
N THR A 47 -19.63 2.82 -13.85
CA THR A 47 -20.34 3.03 -15.09
C THR A 47 -20.94 4.42 -15.08
N ASN A 48 -20.38 5.32 -15.87
CA ASN A 48 -20.85 6.70 -15.99
C ASN A 48 -20.96 7.38 -14.61
N GLU A 49 -19.93 7.18 -13.78
CA GLU A 49 -19.85 7.76 -12.44
C GLU A 49 -18.78 8.85 -12.41
N THR A 50 -18.95 9.82 -11.52
CA THR A 50 -17.96 10.88 -11.38
C THR A 50 -16.66 10.32 -10.80
N ILE A 51 -15.55 11.00 -11.09
CA ILE A 51 -14.25 10.62 -10.52
C ILE A 51 -14.34 10.62 -9.00
N GLU A 52 -15.02 11.59 -8.42
CA GLU A 52 -15.21 11.66 -6.98
C GLU A 52 -15.90 10.40 -6.43
N GLN A 53 -16.94 9.94 -7.08
CA GLN A 53 -17.65 8.72 -6.67
C GLN A 53 -16.74 7.50 -6.78
N VAL A 54 -15.93 7.44 -7.81
CA VAL A 54 -14.99 6.32 -8.01
C VAL A 54 -13.91 6.33 -6.93
N LEU A 55 -13.40 7.51 -6.60
CA LEU A 55 -12.43 7.64 -5.51
C LEU A 55 -13.02 7.21 -4.18
N ASP A 56 -14.28 7.50 -3.93
CA ASP A 56 -14.98 7.04 -2.73
C ASP A 56 -15.07 5.52 -2.68
N LYS A 57 -15.36 4.88 -3.80
CA LYS A 57 -15.38 3.42 -3.89
C LYS A 57 -13.99 2.83 -3.61
N ILE A 58 -12.96 3.43 -4.17
CA ILE A 58 -11.58 3.00 -3.92
C ILE A 58 -11.23 3.17 -2.44
N SER A 59 -11.62 4.28 -1.85
CA SER A 59 -11.41 4.56 -0.45
C SER A 59 -11.97 3.46 0.44
N LYS A 60 -13.18 3.03 0.16
CA LYS A 60 -13.83 1.97 0.92
C LYS A 60 -13.22 0.60 0.66
N SER A 61 -12.84 0.32 -0.58
CA SER A 61 -12.29 -0.98 -0.96
C SER A 61 -10.88 -1.19 -0.42
N ALA A 62 -10.08 -0.15 -0.38
CA ALA A 62 -8.69 -0.22 0.02
C ALA A 62 -8.44 0.27 1.45
N ASP A 63 -9.46 0.78 2.11
CA ASP A 63 -9.34 1.36 3.44
C ASP A 63 -8.31 2.50 3.46
N VAL A 64 -8.47 3.43 2.54
CA VAL A 64 -7.60 4.60 2.42
C VAL A 64 -8.43 5.88 2.44
N ARG A 65 -7.79 6.98 2.70
CA ARG A 65 -8.41 8.30 2.71
C ARG A 65 -7.82 9.15 1.61
N PHE A 66 -8.68 9.84 0.87
CA PHE A 66 -8.26 10.82 -0.13
C PHE A 66 -8.46 12.22 0.42
N PHE A 67 -7.41 13.03 0.34
CA PHE A 67 -7.48 14.44 0.68
C PHE A 67 -7.21 15.27 -0.55
N TYR A 68 -8.14 16.15 -0.88
CA TYR A 68 -7.98 17.07 -2.00
C TYR A 68 -8.85 18.29 -1.80
N ASN A 69 -8.48 19.36 -2.47
CA ASN A 69 -9.23 20.61 -2.43
C ASN A 69 -10.23 20.65 -3.58
N HIS A 70 -11.50 20.61 -3.27
CA HIS A 70 -12.59 20.64 -4.25
C HIS A 70 -12.55 21.90 -5.12
N SER A 71 -12.04 23.01 -4.59
CA SER A 71 -11.92 24.24 -5.36
C SER A 71 -10.80 24.21 -6.38
N ALA A 72 -9.78 23.41 -6.13
CA ALA A 72 -8.61 23.33 -6.99
C ALA A 72 -8.69 22.21 -8.01
N LEU A 73 -9.49 21.18 -7.73
CA LEU A 73 -9.58 19.98 -8.56
C LEU A 73 -11.05 19.70 -8.88
N ASP A 74 -11.33 19.51 -10.15
CA ASP A 74 -12.68 19.19 -10.61
C ASP A 74 -12.77 17.71 -10.94
N PHE A 75 -13.41 16.96 -10.05
CA PHE A 75 -13.64 15.54 -10.21
C PHE A 75 -15.08 15.21 -10.57
N SER A 76 -15.80 16.17 -11.15
CA SER A 76 -17.17 15.96 -11.59
C SER A 76 -17.27 15.24 -12.92
N LYS A 77 -16.17 15.05 -13.62
CA LYS A 77 -16.14 14.32 -14.88
C LYS A 77 -16.57 12.88 -14.67
N LYS A 78 -17.45 12.41 -15.52
CA LYS A 78 -17.92 11.02 -15.47
C LYS A 78 -17.00 10.10 -16.25
N ILE A 79 -16.73 8.95 -15.66
CA ILE A 79 -15.88 7.93 -16.26
C ILE A 79 -16.55 6.56 -16.17
N THR A 80 -16.14 5.69 -17.06
CA THR A 80 -16.54 4.28 -17.03
C THR A 80 -15.28 3.44 -17.05
N LEU A 81 -15.12 2.59 -16.06
CA LEU A 81 -13.98 1.69 -15.97
C LEU A 81 -14.33 0.44 -15.20
N ASN A 82 -13.59 -0.60 -15.46
CA ASN A 82 -13.73 -1.88 -14.75
C ASN A 82 -12.35 -2.38 -14.39
N LEU A 83 -12.03 -2.27 -13.10
CA LEU A 83 -10.73 -2.65 -12.57
C LEU A 83 -10.90 -3.92 -11.74
N LYS A 84 -10.15 -4.97 -12.08
CA LYS A 84 -10.20 -6.24 -11.36
C LYS A 84 -8.81 -6.61 -10.89
N ASP A 85 -8.69 -6.87 -9.61
CA ASP A 85 -7.49 -7.40 -8.99
C ASP A 85 -6.24 -6.64 -9.40
N ILE A 86 -6.28 -5.32 -9.26
CA ILE A 86 -5.15 -4.45 -9.56
C ILE A 86 -4.68 -3.75 -8.29
N GLU A 87 -3.42 -3.33 -8.27
CA GLU A 87 -2.87 -2.62 -7.15
C GLU A 87 -3.55 -1.26 -6.98
N LEU A 88 -3.73 -0.83 -5.72
CA LEU A 88 -4.33 0.46 -5.42
C LEU A 88 -3.66 1.60 -6.17
N ARG A 89 -2.35 1.60 -6.20
CA ARG A 89 -1.56 2.61 -6.88
C ARG A 89 -1.93 2.70 -8.36
N GLU A 90 -2.04 1.57 -9.00
CA GLU A 90 -2.43 1.48 -10.41
C GLU A 90 -3.87 1.92 -10.63
N ALA A 91 -4.77 1.52 -9.72
CA ALA A 91 -6.17 1.92 -9.79
C ALA A 91 -6.33 3.43 -9.73
N VAL A 92 -5.68 4.07 -8.77
CA VAL A 92 -5.72 5.53 -8.62
C VAL A 92 -5.17 6.22 -9.87
N SER A 93 -4.08 5.71 -10.40
CA SER A 93 -3.48 6.22 -11.63
C SER A 93 -4.46 6.17 -12.81
N LYS A 94 -5.17 5.06 -12.95
CA LYS A 94 -6.13 4.89 -14.05
C LYS A 94 -7.34 5.80 -13.89
N VAL A 95 -7.84 5.96 -12.67
CA VAL A 95 -8.99 6.82 -12.40
C VAL A 95 -8.65 8.28 -12.70
N LEU A 96 -7.44 8.70 -12.36
CA LEU A 96 -7.00 10.08 -12.53
C LEU A 96 -6.28 10.33 -13.85
N GLN A 97 -6.28 9.36 -14.73
CA GLN A 97 -5.68 9.50 -16.05
C GLN A 97 -6.36 10.62 -16.83
N GLY A 98 -5.55 11.52 -17.37
CA GLY A 98 -6.07 12.68 -18.08
C GLY A 98 -6.37 13.89 -17.18
N GLN A 99 -6.31 13.72 -15.88
CA GLN A 99 -6.42 14.82 -14.94
C GLN A 99 -5.02 15.36 -14.61
N LYS A 100 -4.92 16.67 -14.51
CA LYS A 100 -3.64 17.32 -14.13
C LYS A 100 -3.53 17.32 -12.62
N VAL A 101 -3.16 16.18 -12.07
CA VAL A 101 -3.15 15.92 -10.64
C VAL A 101 -1.84 15.27 -10.25
N GLU A 102 -1.31 15.71 -9.13
CA GLU A 102 -0.15 15.12 -8.48
C GLU A 102 -0.63 14.26 -7.33
N ILE A 103 -0.17 13.02 -7.28
CA ILE A 103 -0.60 12.03 -6.30
C ILE A 103 0.52 11.80 -5.30
N GLU A 104 0.23 12.03 -4.03
CA GLU A 104 1.20 11.82 -2.95
C GLU A 104 0.67 10.75 -1.99
N TYR A 105 1.41 9.67 -1.84
CA TYR A 105 1.08 8.60 -0.92
C TYR A 105 1.74 8.87 0.42
N GLN A 106 0.92 9.10 1.43
CA GLN A 106 1.39 9.41 2.78
C GLN A 106 1.20 8.20 3.70
N PRO A 107 1.90 8.17 4.83
CA PRO A 107 1.66 7.16 5.84
C PRO A 107 0.21 7.23 6.37
N ASN A 108 -0.19 6.22 7.12
CA ASN A 108 -1.53 6.11 7.69
C ASN A 108 -2.63 5.99 6.64
N HIS A 109 -2.33 5.33 5.52
CA HIS A 109 -3.32 5.06 4.48
C HIS A 109 -3.96 6.34 3.93
N THR A 110 -3.17 7.38 3.77
CA THR A 110 -3.64 8.68 3.29
C THR A 110 -3.04 8.98 1.93
N ILE A 111 -3.88 9.40 1.00
CA ILE A 111 -3.47 9.80 -0.34
C ILE A 111 -3.89 11.24 -0.56
N VAL A 112 -2.93 12.10 -0.85
CA VAL A 112 -3.17 13.52 -1.09
C VAL A 112 -3.13 13.78 -2.59
N LEU A 113 -4.16 14.45 -3.09
CA LEU A 113 -4.27 14.83 -4.49
C LEU A 113 -4.14 16.35 -4.58
N ARG A 114 -3.19 16.79 -5.38
CA ARG A 114 -2.91 18.21 -5.57
C ARG A 114 -2.97 18.56 -7.04
N PRO A 115 -3.32 19.81 -7.40
CA PRO A 115 -3.17 20.25 -8.77
C PRO A 115 -1.73 20.12 -9.20
N GLN A 116 -1.51 19.60 -10.37
CA GLN A 116 -0.17 19.51 -10.92
C GLN A 116 0.40 20.90 -11.15
N ARG A 117 1.56 21.14 -10.60
CA ARG A 117 2.24 22.41 -10.82
C ARG A 117 2.83 22.44 -12.23
N ILE A 118 2.46 23.43 -12.97
CA ILE A 118 3.10 23.69 -14.24
C ILE A 118 4.42 24.38 -13.92
N PRO A 119 5.56 23.83 -14.35
CA PRO A 119 6.82 24.51 -14.11
C PRO A 119 6.79 25.85 -14.80
N ASP A 120 6.94 26.88 -14.01
CA ASP A 120 6.83 28.23 -14.48
C ASP A 120 8.13 28.76 -15.09
N GLY A 121 8.99 27.94 -15.46
CA GLY A 121 10.19 28.40 -16.13
C GLY A 121 9.95 29.01 -17.49
N ILE A 122 8.82 29.26 -17.79
CA ILE A 122 8.41 29.66 -19.11
C ILE A 122 8.39 31.18 -19.23
#